data_6de8c90e7e6fb77f41b412dd646b4b84
#
_entry.id   6de8c90e7e6fb77f41b412dd646b4b84
#
_cell.length_a   1.000
_cell.length_b   1.000
_cell.length_c   1.000
_cell.angle_alpha   90.00
_cell.angle_beta   90.00
_cell.angle_gamma   90.00
#
_symmetry.space_group_name_H-M   'P 1'
#
loop_
_entity.id
_entity.type
_entity.pdbx_description
1 polymer ?
#
loop_
_entity_poly.entity_id
_entity_poly.type
_entity_poly.pdbx_seq_one_letter_code
_entity_poly.pdbx_strand_id
1 'polypeptide(L)'
;MLTPEYLFHVTEGAEKISSDMHKNIMDMIVERIMVRIGRGEDYMLTATDRWQIQVLQESGYLLEDIQKEIADKTKKQENELKSAFEEAGIKAIERDDAIYRAVGLSPTPLLQSPALLRILERDYNATCGEWRNLTRTTADEAQKLFLKEVDNAYRMTSSGAISYTQAVRNAVDRI
;
A
#
# COMPACT_ATOMS: atom_id res chain seq x y z
N MET A 1 13.67 25.71 -12.08
CA MET A 1 12.22 25.64 -12.03
C MET A 1 11.83 24.16 -11.94
N LEU A 2 10.93 23.78 -11.04
CA LEU A 2 10.44 22.40 -10.98
C LEU A 2 9.53 22.16 -12.19
N THR A 3 9.88 21.23 -13.05
CA THR A 3 9.02 20.81 -14.18
C THR A 3 8.22 19.57 -13.77
N PRO A 4 7.07 19.30 -14.41
CA PRO A 4 6.31 18.07 -14.15
C PRO A 4 7.16 16.80 -14.34
N GLU A 5 8.00 16.74 -15.37
CA GLU A 5 8.88 15.61 -15.65
C GLU A 5 9.90 15.38 -14.52
N TYR A 6 10.46 16.46 -13.97
CA TYR A 6 11.35 16.38 -12.84
C TYR A 6 10.64 15.87 -11.58
N LEU A 7 9.42 16.36 -11.31
CA LEU A 7 8.62 15.90 -10.17
C LEU A 7 8.26 14.42 -10.30
N PHE A 8 7.87 13.94 -11.48
CA PHE A 8 7.64 12.53 -11.75
C PHE A 8 8.89 11.70 -11.46
N HIS A 9 10.05 12.12 -11.94
CA HIS A 9 11.30 11.40 -11.70
C HIS A 9 11.63 11.28 -10.20
N VAL A 10 11.47 12.36 -9.45
CA VAL A 10 11.78 12.40 -8.02
C VAL A 10 10.82 11.54 -7.20
N THR A 11 9.56 11.37 -7.64
CA THR A 11 8.55 10.54 -6.94
C THR A 11 8.51 9.09 -7.40
N GLU A 12 9.22 8.72 -8.47
CA GLU A 12 9.18 7.38 -9.08
C GLU A 12 9.47 6.26 -8.08
N GLY A 13 10.44 6.46 -7.18
CA GLY A 13 10.78 5.49 -6.13
C GLY A 13 9.61 5.23 -5.17
N ALA A 14 8.94 6.28 -4.73
CA ALA A 14 7.79 6.17 -3.84
C ALA A 14 6.58 5.52 -4.53
N GLU A 15 6.32 5.87 -5.80
CA GLU A 15 5.25 5.27 -6.60
C GLU A 15 5.46 3.76 -6.81
N LYS A 16 6.70 3.35 -7.09
CA LYS A 16 7.04 1.94 -7.25
C LYS A 16 6.79 1.15 -5.97
N ILE A 17 7.20 1.68 -4.81
CA ILE A 17 6.96 1.02 -3.52
C ILE A 17 5.45 0.87 -3.27
N SER A 18 4.65 1.88 -3.59
CA SER A 18 3.20 1.86 -3.48
C SER A 18 2.58 0.78 -4.37
N SER A 19 3.01 0.71 -5.63
CA SER A 19 2.53 -0.28 -6.60
C SER A 19 2.90 -1.71 -6.18
N ASP A 20 4.15 -1.94 -5.74
CA ASP A 20 4.60 -3.23 -5.26
C ASP A 20 3.83 -3.67 -4.00
N MET A 21 3.55 -2.75 -3.08
CA MET A 21 2.75 -3.03 -1.89
C MET A 21 1.34 -3.47 -2.27
N HIS A 22 0.69 -2.72 -3.16
CA HIS A 22 -0.66 -3.06 -3.61
C HIS A 22 -0.70 -4.46 -4.25
N LYS A 23 0.23 -4.75 -5.15
CA LYS A 23 0.36 -6.06 -5.77
C LYS A 23 0.55 -7.17 -4.73
N ASN A 24 1.46 -7.00 -3.77
CA ASN A 24 1.71 -8.00 -2.75
C ASN A 24 0.46 -8.27 -1.89
N ILE A 25 -0.31 -7.24 -1.55
CA ILE A 25 -1.58 -7.39 -0.82
C ILE A 25 -2.59 -8.20 -1.65
N MET A 26 -2.73 -7.91 -2.94
CA MET A 26 -3.62 -8.65 -3.83
C MET A 26 -3.19 -10.12 -3.95
N ASP A 27 -1.90 -10.39 -4.11
CA ASP A 27 -1.34 -11.75 -4.15
C ASP A 27 -1.63 -12.51 -2.84
N MET A 28 -1.49 -11.88 -1.67
CA MET A 28 -1.85 -12.47 -0.37
C MET A 28 -3.33 -12.85 -0.28
N ILE A 29 -4.23 -11.99 -0.77
CA ILE A 29 -5.68 -12.26 -0.78
C ILE A 29 -5.97 -13.46 -1.69
N VAL A 30 -5.42 -13.47 -2.89
CA VAL A 30 -5.60 -14.57 -3.86
C VAL A 30 -5.12 -15.89 -3.29
N GLU A 31 -3.90 -15.91 -2.71
CA GLU A 31 -3.33 -17.11 -2.11
C GLU A 31 -4.21 -17.66 -0.98
N ARG A 32 -4.70 -16.81 -0.08
CA ARG A 32 -5.60 -17.21 1.02
C ARG A 32 -6.93 -17.75 0.50
N ILE A 33 -7.51 -17.14 -0.53
CA ILE A 33 -8.74 -17.63 -1.17
C ILE A 33 -8.50 -19.00 -1.80
N MET A 34 -7.41 -19.18 -2.55
CA MET A 34 -7.09 -20.46 -3.18
C MET A 34 -6.92 -21.58 -2.14
N VAL A 35 -6.19 -21.32 -1.07
CA VAL A 35 -5.99 -22.28 0.02
C VAL A 35 -7.31 -22.59 0.70
N ARG A 36 -8.15 -21.59 0.96
CA ARG A 36 -9.39 -21.78 1.72
C ARG A 36 -10.46 -22.49 0.92
N ILE A 37 -10.70 -22.07 -0.30
CA ILE A 37 -11.74 -22.68 -1.16
C ILE A 37 -11.25 -24.03 -1.68
N GLY A 38 -9.97 -24.16 -2.03
CA GLY A 38 -9.40 -25.41 -2.51
C GLY A 38 -9.43 -26.55 -1.50
N ARG A 39 -9.40 -26.26 -0.19
CA ARG A 39 -9.57 -27.23 0.90
C ARG A 39 -11.04 -27.53 1.21
N GLY A 40 -11.98 -26.87 0.55
CA GLY A 40 -13.42 -26.99 0.83
C GLY A 40 -14.01 -28.39 0.53
N GLU A 41 -13.45 -29.14 -0.41
CA GLU A 41 -13.90 -30.48 -0.74
C GLU A 41 -13.80 -31.44 0.45
N ASP A 42 -12.77 -31.31 1.29
CA ASP A 42 -12.56 -32.16 2.47
C ASP A 42 -13.35 -31.70 3.71
N TYR A 43 -13.81 -30.46 3.78
CA TYR A 43 -14.33 -29.83 4.99
C TYR A 43 -15.83 -29.52 4.98
N MET A 44 -16.51 -29.59 3.82
CA MET A 44 -17.94 -29.25 3.74
C MET A 44 -18.89 -30.22 4.47
N LEU A 45 -18.38 -31.36 4.89
CA LEU A 45 -19.18 -32.35 5.61
C LEU A 45 -19.28 -32.13 7.13
N THR A 46 -18.58 -31.13 7.67
CA THR A 46 -18.57 -30.86 9.09
C THR A 46 -18.97 -29.43 9.43
N ALA A 47 -20.20 -29.24 9.85
CA ALA A 47 -20.77 -28.09 10.58
C ALA A 47 -20.35 -26.70 10.09
N THR A 48 -21.26 -25.96 9.48
CA THR A 48 -21.21 -24.56 9.07
C THR A 48 -20.44 -23.66 10.07
N ASP A 49 -20.63 -23.90 11.37
CA ASP A 49 -19.97 -23.11 12.43
C ASP A 49 -18.47 -23.27 12.47
N ARG A 50 -17.93 -24.49 12.28
CA ARG A 50 -16.47 -24.72 12.24
C ARG A 50 -15.84 -24.05 11.05
N TRP A 51 -16.49 -24.10 9.89
CA TRP A 51 -16.02 -23.43 8.68
C TRP A 51 -15.98 -21.92 8.86
N GLN A 52 -17.03 -21.30 9.44
CA GLN A 52 -17.08 -19.88 9.73
C GLN A 52 -15.98 -19.45 10.72
N ILE A 53 -15.76 -20.21 11.79
CA ILE A 53 -14.67 -19.93 12.76
C ILE A 53 -13.31 -19.95 12.06
N GLN A 54 -13.05 -20.92 11.19
CA GLN A 54 -11.80 -21.01 10.46
C GLN A 54 -11.62 -19.84 9.46
N VAL A 55 -12.68 -19.44 8.77
CA VAL A 55 -12.64 -18.27 7.87
C VAL A 55 -12.30 -17.00 8.65
N LEU A 56 -12.89 -16.81 9.83
CA LEU A 56 -12.59 -15.66 10.68
C LEU A 56 -11.14 -15.68 11.19
N GLN A 57 -10.62 -16.85 11.58
CA GLN A 57 -9.20 -16.98 11.97
C GLN A 57 -8.24 -16.68 10.81
N GLU A 58 -8.51 -17.22 9.64
CA GLU A 58 -7.69 -16.97 8.45
C GLU A 58 -7.75 -15.50 8.02
N SER A 59 -8.90 -14.85 8.14
CA SER A 59 -9.08 -13.42 7.92
C SER A 59 -8.24 -12.60 8.91
N GLY A 60 -8.15 -13.02 10.17
CA GLY A 60 -7.27 -12.39 11.16
C GLY A 60 -5.79 -12.53 10.80
N TYR A 61 -5.33 -13.70 10.42
CA TYR A 61 -3.95 -13.92 9.96
C TYR A 61 -3.63 -13.13 8.69
N LEU A 62 -4.55 -13.09 7.74
CA LEU A 62 -4.38 -12.27 6.52
C LEU A 62 -4.22 -10.80 6.88
N LEU A 63 -5.04 -10.28 7.79
CA LEU A 63 -4.93 -8.89 8.23
C LEU A 63 -3.58 -8.60 8.89
N GLU A 64 -3.09 -9.50 9.74
CA GLU A 64 -1.76 -9.37 10.35
C GLU A 64 -0.64 -9.36 9.31
N ASP A 65 -0.69 -10.23 8.30
CA ASP A 65 0.30 -10.28 7.24
C ASP A 65 0.27 -9.02 6.37
N ILE A 66 -0.92 -8.51 6.03
CA ILE A 66 -1.10 -7.24 5.31
C ILE A 66 -0.55 -6.07 6.15
N GLN A 67 -0.81 -6.03 7.45
CA GLN A 67 -0.30 -4.98 8.32
C GLN A 67 1.24 -4.98 8.42
N LYS A 68 1.86 -6.16 8.43
CA LYS A 68 3.33 -6.28 8.39
C LYS A 68 3.90 -5.77 7.06
N GLU A 69 3.29 -6.16 5.93
CA GLU A 69 3.70 -5.67 4.60
C GLU A 69 3.57 -4.15 4.50
N ILE A 70 2.44 -3.60 4.95
CA ILE A 70 2.23 -2.15 4.98
C ILE A 70 3.28 -1.46 5.84
N ALA A 71 3.60 -1.99 7.03
CA ALA A 71 4.60 -1.38 7.92
C ALA A 71 5.99 -1.35 7.29
N ASP A 72 6.43 -2.45 6.65
CA ASP A 72 7.71 -2.53 5.95
C ASP A 72 7.78 -1.56 4.76
N LYS A 73 6.76 -1.56 3.92
CA LYS A 73 6.71 -0.69 2.73
C LYS A 73 6.55 0.78 3.10
N THR A 74 5.75 1.09 4.13
CA THR A 74 5.59 2.47 4.62
C THR A 74 6.92 3.06 5.07
N LYS A 75 7.73 2.30 5.81
CA LYS A 75 9.06 2.77 6.23
C LYS A 75 9.98 3.06 5.05
N LYS A 76 9.98 2.18 4.03
CA LYS A 76 10.76 2.38 2.81
C LYS A 76 10.28 3.61 2.05
N GLN A 77 8.98 3.76 1.89
CA GLN A 77 8.39 4.90 1.19
C GLN A 77 8.62 6.23 1.91
N GLU A 78 8.54 6.26 3.24
CA GLU A 78 8.87 7.46 4.01
C GLU A 78 10.32 7.92 3.76
N ASN A 79 11.27 6.98 3.63
CA ASN A 79 12.65 7.31 3.29
C ASN A 79 12.78 7.87 1.87
N GLU A 80 12.11 7.27 0.88
CA GLU A 80 12.08 7.77 -0.50
C GLU A 80 11.44 9.16 -0.59
N LEU A 81 10.31 9.35 0.08
CA LEU A 81 9.65 10.67 0.16
C LEU A 81 10.57 11.71 0.79
N LYS A 82 11.28 11.36 1.86
CA LYS A 82 12.23 12.29 2.49
C LYS A 82 13.31 12.73 1.52
N SER A 83 13.92 11.79 0.81
CA SER A 83 14.93 12.08 -0.21
C SER A 83 14.35 12.95 -1.34
N ALA A 84 13.13 12.64 -1.79
CA ALA A 84 12.43 13.41 -2.82
C ALA A 84 12.15 14.86 -2.38
N PHE A 85 11.70 15.07 -1.14
CA PHE A 85 11.48 16.41 -0.58
C PHE A 85 12.78 17.20 -0.46
N GLU A 86 13.87 16.58 0.00
CA GLU A 86 15.18 17.22 0.11
C GLU A 86 15.71 17.62 -1.29
N GLU A 87 15.65 16.72 -2.26
CA GLU A 87 16.08 16.97 -3.63
C GLU A 87 15.25 18.07 -4.30
N ALA A 88 13.92 17.99 -4.20
CA ALA A 88 13.03 19.01 -4.75
C ALA A 88 13.24 20.38 -4.09
N GLY A 89 13.49 20.40 -2.78
CA GLY A 89 13.82 21.64 -2.04
C GLY A 89 15.10 22.28 -2.51
N ILE A 90 16.18 21.50 -2.71
CA ILE A 90 17.45 22.00 -3.26
C ILE A 90 17.23 22.57 -4.67
N LYS A 91 16.49 21.85 -5.51
CA LYS A 91 16.20 22.29 -6.90
C LYS A 91 15.35 23.55 -6.95
N ALA A 92 14.43 23.71 -6.00
CA ALA A 92 13.56 24.91 -5.93
C ALA A 92 14.36 26.19 -5.66
N ILE A 93 15.37 26.16 -4.81
CA ILE A 93 16.19 27.34 -4.45
C ILE A 93 17.36 27.59 -5.40
N GLU A 94 17.66 26.69 -6.32
CA GLU A 94 18.81 26.76 -7.25
C GLU A 94 18.87 28.12 -8.00
N ARG A 95 17.70 28.64 -8.39
CA ARG A 95 17.58 29.92 -9.08
C ARG A 95 17.98 31.11 -8.19
N ASP A 96 17.50 31.08 -6.94
CA ASP A 96 17.78 32.14 -5.98
C ASP A 96 19.27 32.12 -5.61
N ASP A 97 19.83 30.93 -5.42
CA ASP A 97 21.25 30.71 -5.20
C ASP A 97 22.10 31.28 -6.34
N ALA A 98 21.66 31.13 -7.61
CA ALA A 98 22.35 31.68 -8.75
C ALA A 98 22.36 33.22 -8.74
N ILE A 99 21.24 33.85 -8.29
CA ILE A 99 21.15 35.32 -8.14
C ILE A 99 22.13 35.80 -7.05
N TYR A 100 22.18 35.15 -5.89
CA TYR A 100 23.08 35.46 -4.80
C TYR A 100 24.55 35.41 -5.28
N ARG A 101 24.92 34.34 -5.97
CA ARG A 101 26.31 34.20 -6.55
C ARG A 101 26.62 35.28 -7.56
N ALA A 102 25.66 35.67 -8.40
CA ALA A 102 25.86 36.70 -9.42
C ALA A 102 26.17 38.07 -8.83
N VAL A 103 25.71 38.37 -7.61
CA VAL A 103 26.01 39.62 -6.88
C VAL A 103 27.17 39.49 -5.88
N GLY A 104 27.91 38.36 -5.92
CA GLY A 104 29.06 38.12 -5.05
C GLY A 104 28.71 37.69 -3.61
N LEU A 105 27.46 37.28 -3.37
CA LEU A 105 27.01 36.76 -2.07
C LEU A 105 27.04 35.22 -2.07
N SER A 106 27.35 34.66 -0.92
CA SER A 106 27.24 33.20 -0.72
C SER A 106 25.81 32.83 -0.33
N PRO A 107 25.12 31.95 -1.11
CA PRO A 107 23.79 31.46 -0.73
C PRO A 107 23.89 30.60 0.52
N THR A 108 22.82 30.59 1.33
CA THR A 108 22.70 29.69 2.47
C THR A 108 22.18 28.35 1.97
N PRO A 109 22.92 27.24 2.15
CA PRO A 109 22.44 25.92 1.77
C PRO A 109 21.08 25.61 2.41
N LEU A 110 20.20 24.88 1.69
CA LEU A 110 18.87 24.50 2.16
C LEU A 110 18.91 23.89 3.57
N LEU A 111 19.83 22.96 3.80
CA LEU A 111 19.98 22.25 5.08
C LEU A 111 20.52 23.13 6.24
N GLN A 112 20.94 24.36 5.94
CA GLN A 112 21.37 25.35 6.94
C GLN A 112 20.34 26.45 7.17
N SER A 113 19.21 26.43 6.44
CA SER A 113 18.12 27.38 6.59
C SER A 113 17.00 26.83 7.50
N PRO A 114 16.89 27.28 8.77
CA PRO A 114 15.87 26.77 9.68
C PRO A 114 14.43 27.01 9.22
N ALA A 115 14.21 28.06 8.43
CA ALA A 115 12.89 28.38 7.89
C ALA A 115 12.48 27.41 6.79
N LEU A 116 13.38 27.11 5.83
CA LEU A 116 13.13 26.18 4.75
C LEU A 116 13.02 24.73 5.26
N LEU A 117 13.87 24.34 6.21
CA LEU A 117 13.76 23.02 6.85
C LEU A 117 12.43 22.80 7.53
N ARG A 118 11.88 23.81 8.25
CA ARG A 118 10.56 23.70 8.89
C ARG A 118 9.43 23.52 7.87
N ILE A 119 9.53 24.17 6.71
CA ILE A 119 8.54 24.02 5.64
C ILE A 119 8.61 22.59 5.08
N LEU A 120 9.81 22.11 4.74
CA LEU A 120 10.01 20.74 4.24
C LEU A 120 9.54 19.68 5.23
N GLU A 121 9.89 19.83 6.51
CA GLU A 121 9.46 18.91 7.56
C GLU A 121 7.94 18.88 7.72
N ARG A 122 7.29 20.04 7.71
CA ARG A 122 5.83 20.13 7.78
C ARG A 122 5.17 19.39 6.62
N ASP A 123 5.62 19.67 5.41
CA ASP A 123 4.99 19.13 4.21
C ASP A 123 5.29 17.62 4.05
N TYR A 124 6.50 17.17 4.39
CA TYR A 124 6.86 15.76 4.51
C TYR A 124 5.96 15.03 5.53
N ASN A 125 5.81 15.58 6.74
CA ASN A 125 4.99 14.95 7.77
C ASN A 125 3.51 14.89 7.39
N ALA A 126 2.98 15.90 6.69
CA ALA A 126 1.62 15.89 6.16
C ALA A 126 1.44 14.77 5.14
N THR A 127 2.35 14.66 4.17
CA THR A 127 2.32 13.61 3.14
C THR A 127 2.42 12.21 3.74
N CYS A 128 3.32 11.99 4.70
CA CYS A 128 3.42 10.71 5.41
C CYS A 128 2.14 10.39 6.23
N GLY A 129 1.49 11.40 6.79
CA GLY A 129 0.23 11.23 7.51
C GLY A 129 -0.91 10.78 6.59
N GLU A 130 -1.05 11.39 5.43
CA GLU A 130 -2.02 10.99 4.40
C GLU A 130 -1.76 9.56 3.91
N TRP A 131 -0.50 9.22 3.65
CA TRP A 131 -0.11 7.87 3.25
C TRP A 131 -0.49 6.81 4.30
N ARG A 132 -0.18 7.03 5.57
CA ARG A 132 -0.54 6.11 6.66
C ARG A 132 -2.05 5.92 6.80
N ASN A 133 -2.84 6.96 6.57
CA ASN A 133 -4.30 6.86 6.57
C ASN A 133 -4.79 6.00 5.40
N LEU A 134 -4.25 6.20 4.21
CA LEU A 134 -4.59 5.43 3.01
C LEU A 134 -4.26 3.94 3.22
N THR A 135 -3.06 3.61 3.68
CA THR A 135 -2.64 2.22 3.90
C THR A 135 -3.46 1.49 4.95
N ARG A 136 -3.88 2.19 6.01
CA ARG A 136 -4.80 1.62 7.01
C ARG A 136 -6.15 1.26 6.39
N THR A 137 -6.72 2.14 5.59
CA THR A 137 -7.98 1.87 4.87
C THR A 137 -7.82 0.71 3.91
N THR A 138 -6.69 0.61 3.22
CA THR A 138 -6.37 -0.50 2.31
C THR A 138 -6.38 -1.86 3.02
N ALA A 139 -5.83 -1.96 4.22
CA ALA A 139 -5.83 -3.21 5.00
C ALA A 139 -7.25 -3.65 5.37
N ASP A 140 -8.08 -2.72 5.83
CA ASP A 140 -9.47 -3.01 6.19
C ASP A 140 -10.31 -3.44 4.97
N GLU A 141 -10.12 -2.78 3.82
CA GLU A 141 -10.82 -3.14 2.58
C GLU A 141 -10.34 -4.49 2.02
N ALA A 142 -9.06 -4.81 2.12
CA ALA A 142 -8.52 -6.12 1.73
C ALA A 142 -9.12 -7.26 2.56
N GLN A 143 -9.25 -7.08 3.87
CA GLN A 143 -9.91 -8.05 4.74
C GLN A 143 -11.39 -8.23 4.37
N LYS A 144 -12.12 -7.15 4.13
CA LYS A 144 -13.52 -7.21 3.70
C LYS A 144 -13.68 -7.92 2.36
N LEU A 145 -12.78 -7.66 1.41
CA LEU A 145 -12.78 -8.31 0.10
C LEU A 145 -12.60 -9.82 0.25
N PHE A 146 -11.62 -10.26 1.04
CA PHE A 146 -11.40 -11.68 1.33
C PHE A 146 -12.66 -12.34 1.90
N LEU A 147 -13.25 -11.77 2.96
CA LEU A 147 -14.44 -12.32 3.61
C LEU A 147 -15.62 -12.41 2.64
N LYS A 148 -15.83 -11.37 1.82
CA LYS A 148 -16.90 -11.33 0.81
C LYS A 148 -16.73 -12.44 -0.24
N GLU A 149 -15.52 -12.61 -0.78
CA GLU A 149 -15.28 -13.59 -1.83
C GLU A 149 -15.36 -15.03 -1.30
N VAL A 150 -14.89 -15.28 -0.07
CA VAL A 150 -15.03 -16.58 0.58
C VAL A 150 -16.50 -16.91 0.88
N ASP A 151 -17.32 -15.95 1.36
CA ASP A 151 -18.75 -16.15 1.59
C ASP A 151 -19.52 -16.42 0.28
N ASN A 152 -19.21 -15.67 -0.77
CA ASN A 152 -19.79 -15.90 -2.11
C ASN A 152 -19.46 -17.30 -2.62
N ALA A 153 -18.20 -17.72 -2.54
CA ALA A 153 -17.77 -19.04 -2.95
C ALA A 153 -18.47 -20.14 -2.17
N TYR A 154 -18.59 -19.99 -0.86
CA TYR A 154 -19.32 -20.92 0.01
C TYR A 154 -20.78 -21.07 -0.41
N ARG A 155 -21.50 -19.97 -0.59
CA ARG A 155 -22.92 -19.98 -1.00
C ARG A 155 -23.13 -20.67 -2.32
N MET A 156 -22.28 -20.38 -3.31
CA MET A 156 -22.40 -20.94 -4.67
C MET A 156 -22.04 -22.43 -4.74
N THR A 157 -21.06 -22.87 -3.95
CA THR A 157 -20.68 -24.29 -3.88
C THR A 157 -21.66 -25.11 -3.04
N SER A 158 -22.12 -24.59 -1.89
CA SER A 158 -23.07 -25.29 -1.01
C SER A 158 -24.45 -25.48 -1.64
N SER A 159 -24.86 -24.55 -2.52
CA SER A 159 -26.08 -24.69 -3.33
C SER A 159 -25.94 -25.64 -4.50
N GLY A 160 -24.74 -26.14 -4.79
CA GLY A 160 -24.44 -26.95 -5.98
C GLY A 160 -24.45 -26.19 -7.31
N ALA A 161 -24.49 -24.85 -7.27
CA ALA A 161 -24.55 -24.02 -8.45
C ALA A 161 -23.25 -24.07 -9.29
N ILE A 162 -22.09 -24.15 -8.61
CA ILE A 162 -20.77 -24.27 -9.24
C ILE A 162 -19.88 -25.23 -8.47
N SER A 163 -18.83 -25.73 -9.16
CA SER A 163 -17.77 -26.52 -8.52
C SER A 163 -16.81 -25.63 -7.70
N TYR A 164 -16.07 -26.23 -6.76
CA TYR A 164 -15.03 -25.54 -6.00
C TYR A 164 -13.98 -24.88 -6.91
N THR A 165 -13.51 -25.60 -7.93
CA THR A 165 -12.55 -25.07 -8.90
C THR A 165 -13.09 -23.82 -9.60
N GLN A 166 -14.37 -23.83 -9.97
CA GLN A 166 -15.00 -22.66 -10.59
C GLN A 166 -15.18 -21.51 -9.58
N ALA A 167 -15.49 -21.83 -8.32
CA ALA A 167 -15.60 -20.84 -7.26
C ALA A 167 -14.27 -20.11 -7.03
N VAL A 168 -13.13 -20.85 -7.00
CA VAL A 168 -11.78 -20.25 -6.90
C VAL A 168 -11.51 -19.32 -8.07
N ARG A 169 -11.73 -19.78 -9.31
CA ARG A 169 -11.53 -18.93 -10.49
C ARG A 169 -12.35 -17.66 -10.43
N ASN A 170 -13.64 -17.77 -10.15
CA ASN A 170 -14.53 -16.63 -10.08
C ASN A 170 -14.13 -15.63 -8.97
N ALA A 171 -13.58 -16.11 -7.85
CA ALA A 171 -13.08 -15.25 -6.78
C ALA A 171 -11.79 -14.53 -7.20
N VAL A 172 -10.84 -15.24 -7.81
CA VAL A 172 -9.57 -14.67 -8.30
C VAL A 172 -9.81 -13.64 -9.42
N ASP A 173 -10.74 -13.93 -10.36
CA ASP A 173 -11.06 -13.01 -11.47
C ASP A 173 -11.74 -11.71 -11.02
N ARG A 174 -12.22 -11.64 -9.75
CA ARG A 174 -12.85 -10.43 -9.17
C ARG A 174 -11.91 -9.60 -8.30
N ILE A 175 -10.72 -10.09 -8.03
CA ILE A 175 -9.66 -9.42 -7.27
C ILE A 175 -8.70 -8.70 -8.22
#